data_23edbc5641f0977d9e9ba15d2331bd12
#
_entry.id   23edbc5641f0977d9e9ba15d2331bd12
#
_cell.length_a   1.000
_cell.length_b   1.000
_cell.length_c   1.000
_cell.angle_alpha   90.00
_cell.angle_beta   90.00
_cell.angle_gamma   90.00
#
_symmetry.space_group_name_H-M   'P 1'
#
loop_
_entity.id
_entity.type
_entity.pdbx_description
1 polymer ?
#
loop_
_entity_poly.entity_id
_entity_poly.type
_entity_poly.pdbx_seq_one_letter_code
_entity_poly.pdbx_strand_id
1 'polypeptide(L)'
;MSSIKRDKSDLFCLIQQDAKNTCEEDVSSIDILENKILRFKNIEDLFIFNLVDDLDQKKLNINFYNLFLRYISSNTNALKFLEADLLATFTRDPACKNHYDPILFFKGYKALQLHRLGHWLWNKKEYFSALATQSLISELYQVDIHPSCVIGKGIMIDHATRVVIGERVLIGDNISLLHSVTIMAPKVEDLIVIEDNVLILS
;
A
#
# COMPACT_ATOMS: atom_id res chain seq x y z
N MET A 1 13.67 26.06 -12.85
CA MET A 1 12.92 25.19 -11.91
C MET A 1 13.80 24.01 -11.57
N SER A 2 14.41 24.02 -10.38
CA SER A 2 15.35 22.99 -9.95
C SER A 2 14.60 21.75 -9.54
N SER A 3 14.83 20.63 -10.22
CA SER A 3 14.38 19.32 -9.79
C SER A 3 15.09 18.96 -8.47
N ILE A 4 14.41 19.10 -7.34
CA ILE A 4 14.88 18.59 -6.05
C ILE A 4 14.94 17.07 -6.22
N LYS A 5 16.15 16.52 -6.36
CA LYS A 5 16.40 15.10 -6.11
C LYS A 5 16.12 14.87 -4.63
N ARG A 6 14.91 14.44 -4.26
CA ARG A 6 14.63 13.95 -2.93
C ARG A 6 15.41 12.65 -2.73
N ASP A 7 16.35 12.68 -1.82
CA ASP A 7 17.16 11.53 -1.43
C ASP A 7 16.28 10.52 -0.66
N LYS A 8 16.52 9.21 -0.83
CA LYS A 8 15.77 8.14 -0.13
C LYS A 8 15.83 8.25 1.41
N SER A 9 16.83 8.96 1.93
CA SER A 9 16.96 9.28 3.36
C SER A 9 15.89 10.25 3.87
N ASP A 10 15.23 11.00 2.98
CA ASP A 10 14.35 12.11 3.34
C ASP A 10 12.98 11.59 3.87
N LEU A 11 12.33 10.64 3.19
CA LEU A 11 11.00 10.16 3.62
C LEU A 11 11.06 9.41 4.95
N PHE A 12 12.05 8.54 5.16
CA PHE A 12 12.21 7.83 6.43
C PHE A 12 12.44 8.80 7.58
N CYS A 13 13.28 9.83 7.37
CA CYS A 13 13.52 10.88 8.35
C CYS A 13 12.25 11.68 8.67
N LEU A 14 11.42 11.99 7.66
CA LEU A 14 10.15 12.67 7.86
C LEU A 14 9.18 11.83 8.71
N ILE A 15 9.02 10.54 8.37
CA ILE A 15 8.20 9.61 9.16
C ILE A 15 8.64 9.56 10.62
N GLN A 16 9.94 9.46 10.87
CA GLN A 16 10.52 9.42 12.22
C GLN A 16 10.32 10.74 12.97
N GLN A 17 10.46 11.87 12.27
CA GLN A 17 10.30 13.19 12.88
C GLN A 17 8.84 13.45 13.27
N ASP A 18 7.89 13.13 12.38
CA ASP A 18 6.47 13.26 12.68
C ASP A 18 6.08 12.43 13.90
N ALA A 19 6.57 11.18 13.98
CA ALA A 19 6.32 10.32 15.12
C ALA A 19 6.87 10.88 16.44
N LYS A 20 8.08 11.47 16.43
CA LYS A 20 8.67 12.12 17.62
C LYS A 20 7.83 13.32 18.06
N ASN A 21 7.45 14.18 17.12
CA ASN A 21 6.63 15.36 17.42
C ASN A 21 5.30 14.94 18.06
N THR A 22 4.66 13.88 17.52
CA THR A 22 3.42 13.37 18.08
C THR A 22 3.60 12.79 19.49
N CYS A 23 4.71 12.10 19.77
CA CYS A 23 5.01 11.62 21.13
C CYS A 23 5.19 12.76 22.14
N GLU A 24 5.67 13.93 21.71
CA GLU A 24 5.78 15.12 22.57
C GLU A 24 4.42 15.78 22.86
N GLU A 25 3.47 15.70 21.90
CA GLU A 25 2.15 16.33 22.00
C GLU A 25 1.11 15.39 22.64
N ASP A 26 1.19 14.07 22.38
CA ASP A 26 0.25 13.06 22.84
C ASP A 26 0.97 11.89 23.51
N VAL A 27 1.03 11.91 24.83
CA VAL A 27 1.69 10.88 25.64
C VAL A 27 1.10 9.49 25.43
N SER A 28 -0.19 9.38 25.07
CA SER A 28 -0.84 8.10 24.83
C SER A 28 -0.38 7.40 23.54
N SER A 29 0.25 8.15 22.63
CA SER A 29 0.79 7.63 21.37
C SER A 29 2.17 6.96 21.51
N ILE A 30 2.91 7.20 22.60
CA ILE A 30 4.31 6.83 22.76
C ILE A 30 4.52 5.33 22.51
N ASP A 31 3.83 4.46 23.25
CA ASP A 31 4.00 3.01 23.16
C ASP A 31 3.75 2.48 21.73
N ILE A 32 2.75 3.04 21.06
CA ILE A 32 2.41 2.64 19.68
C ILE A 32 3.49 3.12 18.71
N LEU A 33 3.87 4.40 18.77
CA LEU A 33 4.82 4.99 17.84
C LEU A 33 6.23 4.45 18.03
N GLU A 34 6.66 4.18 19.26
CA GLU A 34 7.91 3.48 19.52
C GLU A 34 7.92 2.10 18.88
N ASN A 35 6.86 1.31 19.07
CA ASN A 35 6.77 -0.05 18.54
C ASN A 35 6.55 -0.13 17.03
N LYS A 36 5.81 0.81 16.45
CA LYS A 36 5.40 0.75 15.04
C LYS A 36 6.28 1.60 14.11
N ILE A 37 6.96 2.62 14.63
CA ILE A 37 7.72 3.58 13.83
C ILE A 37 9.15 3.76 14.34
N LEU A 38 9.34 4.21 15.58
CA LEU A 38 10.61 4.75 16.05
C LEU A 38 11.72 3.72 16.26
N ARG A 39 11.39 2.46 16.55
CA ARG A 39 12.38 1.39 16.75
C ARG A 39 13.11 0.96 15.47
N PHE A 40 12.57 1.28 14.29
CA PHE A 40 13.17 0.84 13.02
C PHE A 40 14.35 1.72 12.62
N LYS A 41 15.32 1.12 11.94
CA LYS A 41 16.55 1.78 11.48
C LYS A 41 16.57 2.04 9.98
N ASN A 42 15.60 1.49 9.25
CA ASN A 42 15.43 1.65 7.82
C ASN A 42 13.96 1.57 7.43
N ILE A 43 13.64 2.07 6.26
CA ILE A 43 12.27 2.18 5.76
C ILE A 43 11.71 0.80 5.34
N GLU A 44 12.55 -0.11 4.90
CA GLU A 44 12.18 -1.46 4.46
C GLU A 44 11.56 -2.25 5.61
N ASP A 45 12.27 -2.34 6.74
CA ASP A 45 11.80 -3.08 7.93
C ASP A 45 10.54 -2.44 8.51
N LEU A 46 10.46 -1.10 8.49
CA LEU A 46 9.29 -0.36 8.94
C LEU A 46 8.05 -0.72 8.10
N PHE A 47 8.17 -0.69 6.77
CA PHE A 47 7.06 -1.04 5.89
C PHE A 47 6.66 -2.51 6.03
N ILE A 48 7.62 -3.43 5.97
CA ILE A 48 7.33 -4.87 6.06
C ILE A 48 6.59 -5.17 7.36
N PHE A 49 7.11 -4.70 8.50
CA PHE A 49 6.51 -4.98 9.79
C PHE A 49 5.05 -4.50 9.85
N ASN A 50 4.79 -3.24 9.49
CA ASN A 50 3.45 -2.67 9.64
C ASN A 50 2.44 -3.23 8.61
N LEU A 51 2.89 -3.67 7.43
CA LEU A 51 2.01 -4.28 6.44
C LEU A 51 1.67 -5.73 6.75
N VAL A 52 2.58 -6.44 7.42
CA VAL A 52 2.42 -7.88 7.68
C VAL A 52 1.74 -8.14 9.03
N ASP A 53 1.87 -7.25 10.00
CA ASP A 53 1.34 -7.43 11.35
C ASP A 53 -0.17 -7.74 11.38
N ASP A 54 -0.94 -7.08 10.51
CA ASP A 54 -2.38 -7.34 10.39
C ASP A 54 -2.68 -8.74 9.79
N LEU A 55 -1.80 -9.26 8.94
CA LEU A 55 -1.96 -10.57 8.27
C LEU A 55 -1.61 -11.75 9.19
N ASP A 56 -0.59 -11.60 10.02
CA ASP A 56 -0.10 -12.67 10.89
C ASP A 56 -1.15 -13.10 11.94
N GLN A 57 -2.11 -12.21 12.24
CA GLN A 57 -3.22 -12.52 13.13
C GLN A 57 -4.22 -13.56 12.55
N LYS A 58 -4.19 -13.84 11.24
CA LYS A 58 -5.17 -14.69 10.54
C LYS A 58 -4.82 -16.19 10.45
N LYS A 59 -3.74 -16.66 11.04
CA LYS A 59 -3.36 -18.10 11.20
C LYS A 59 -3.36 -18.94 9.89
N LEU A 60 -3.04 -18.36 8.74
CA LEU A 60 -2.97 -19.12 7.47
C LEU A 60 -1.69 -19.93 7.30
N ASN A 61 -0.79 -19.99 8.29
CA ASN A 61 0.53 -20.62 8.20
C ASN A 61 1.36 -20.16 6.98
N ILE A 62 1.10 -18.95 6.47
CA ILE A 62 1.89 -18.30 5.42
C ILE A 62 2.82 -17.31 6.10
N ASN A 63 4.13 -17.42 5.85
CA ASN A 63 5.09 -16.45 6.37
C ASN A 63 5.13 -15.21 5.48
N PHE A 64 4.23 -14.27 5.70
CA PHE A 64 4.12 -13.03 4.93
C PHE A 64 5.36 -12.14 5.05
N TYR A 65 6.02 -12.14 6.20
CA TYR A 65 7.26 -11.40 6.38
C TYR A 65 8.33 -11.84 5.36
N ASN A 66 8.57 -13.15 5.25
CA ASN A 66 9.53 -13.69 4.27
C ASN A 66 9.08 -13.44 2.82
N LEU A 67 7.78 -13.48 2.52
CA LEU A 67 7.27 -13.14 1.19
C LEU A 67 7.54 -11.68 0.83
N PHE A 68 7.31 -10.76 1.76
CA PHE A 68 7.62 -9.34 1.55
C PHE A 68 9.12 -9.08 1.41
N LEU A 69 9.96 -9.71 2.22
CA LEU A 69 11.42 -9.64 2.05
C LEU A 69 11.86 -10.09 0.65
N ARG A 70 11.33 -11.22 0.18
CA ARG A 70 11.58 -11.71 -1.18
C ARG A 70 11.10 -10.70 -2.23
N TYR A 71 9.94 -10.13 -2.05
CA TYR A 71 9.39 -9.12 -2.96
C TYR A 71 10.28 -7.89 -3.04
N ILE A 72 10.63 -7.26 -1.91
CA ILE A 72 11.48 -6.07 -1.89
C ILE A 72 12.88 -6.34 -2.42
N SER A 73 13.50 -7.44 -2.03
CA SER A 73 14.88 -7.77 -2.45
C SER A 73 14.99 -8.15 -3.93
N SER A 74 13.93 -8.71 -4.52
CA SER A 74 13.93 -9.12 -5.94
C SER A 74 13.31 -8.12 -6.90
N ASN A 75 12.66 -7.07 -6.40
CA ASN A 75 11.99 -6.04 -7.21
C ASN A 75 12.55 -4.65 -6.89
N THR A 76 13.42 -4.15 -7.77
CA THR A 76 14.10 -2.85 -7.61
C THR A 76 13.16 -1.65 -7.55
N ASN A 77 11.90 -1.81 -7.96
CA ASN A 77 10.89 -0.77 -7.92
C ASN A 77 9.95 -0.86 -6.72
N ALA A 78 10.00 -1.95 -5.94
CA ALA A 78 9.08 -2.19 -4.83
C ALA A 78 8.99 -0.99 -3.87
N LEU A 79 10.12 -0.59 -3.29
CA LEU A 79 10.18 0.55 -2.36
C LEU A 79 9.75 1.87 -3.01
N LYS A 80 10.14 2.12 -4.26
CA LYS A 80 9.73 3.33 -4.99
C LYS A 80 8.21 3.43 -5.14
N PHE A 81 7.54 2.29 -5.28
CA PHE A 81 6.08 2.25 -5.39
C PHE A 81 5.43 2.52 -4.03
N LEU A 82 5.91 1.86 -2.96
CA LEU A 82 5.44 2.10 -1.60
C LEU A 82 5.60 3.59 -1.21
N GLU A 83 6.77 4.17 -1.45
CA GLU A 83 7.07 5.58 -1.17
C GLU A 83 6.18 6.53 -1.99
N ALA A 84 6.01 6.26 -3.29
CA ALA A 84 5.21 7.10 -4.17
C ALA A 84 3.72 7.09 -3.77
N ASP A 85 3.19 5.92 -3.39
CA ASP A 85 1.80 5.78 -2.94
C ASP A 85 1.58 6.45 -1.58
N LEU A 86 2.57 6.37 -0.67
CA LEU A 86 2.53 7.06 0.61
C LEU A 86 2.48 8.58 0.40
N LEU A 87 3.39 9.12 -0.42
CA LEU A 87 3.44 10.54 -0.72
C LEU A 87 2.18 11.02 -1.47
N ALA A 88 1.61 10.20 -2.35
CA ALA A 88 0.34 10.50 -3.01
C ALA A 88 -0.81 10.62 -2.00
N THR A 89 -0.88 9.69 -1.05
CA THR A 89 -1.88 9.71 0.03
C THR A 89 -1.68 10.92 0.93
N PHE A 90 -0.45 11.15 1.42
CA PHE A 90 -0.14 12.30 2.28
C PHE A 90 -0.46 13.65 1.61
N THR A 91 -0.22 13.76 0.31
CA THR A 91 -0.38 15.05 -0.41
C THR A 91 -1.84 15.32 -0.79
N ARG A 92 -2.64 14.27 -1.05
CA ARG A 92 -3.98 14.43 -1.64
C ARG A 92 -5.11 14.24 -0.62
N ASP A 93 -4.88 13.50 0.46
CA ASP A 93 -5.87 13.31 1.52
C ASP A 93 -5.72 14.41 2.57
N PRO A 94 -6.69 15.33 2.69
CA PRO A 94 -6.64 16.42 3.67
C PRO A 94 -6.74 15.92 5.13
N ALA A 95 -7.19 14.69 5.35
CA ALA A 95 -7.23 14.06 6.67
C ALA A 95 -5.85 13.52 7.12
N CYS A 96 -4.94 13.27 6.17
CA CYS A 96 -3.58 12.80 6.44
C CYS A 96 -2.73 13.95 6.99
N LYS A 97 -2.26 13.84 8.23
CA LYS A 97 -1.49 14.89 8.91
C LYS A 97 -0.02 14.54 9.04
N ASN A 98 0.30 13.25 9.16
CA ASN A 98 1.64 12.75 9.36
C ASN A 98 2.02 11.73 8.27
N HIS A 99 3.29 11.65 7.92
CA HIS A 99 3.76 10.68 6.93
C HIS A 99 3.58 9.22 7.39
N TYR A 100 3.43 8.96 8.69
CA TYR A 100 3.13 7.61 9.19
C TYR A 100 1.65 7.24 9.15
N ASP A 101 0.71 8.21 8.99
CA ASP A 101 -0.73 7.94 9.03
C ASP A 101 -1.17 6.87 7.99
N PRO A 102 -0.72 6.92 6.72
CA PRO A 102 -1.07 5.88 5.76
C PRO A 102 -0.61 4.49 6.17
N ILE A 103 0.55 4.39 6.81
CA ILE A 103 1.16 3.13 7.23
C ILE A 103 0.36 2.51 8.38
N LEU A 104 -0.07 3.32 9.34
CA LEU A 104 -0.72 2.84 10.55
C LEU A 104 -2.25 2.72 10.41
N PHE A 105 -2.90 3.69 9.76
CA PHE A 105 -4.33 3.88 9.89
C PHE A 105 -5.12 3.76 8.57
N PHE A 106 -4.50 3.97 7.40
CA PHE A 106 -5.25 4.05 6.16
C PHE A 106 -5.28 2.70 5.44
N LYS A 107 -6.41 2.02 5.57
CA LYS A 107 -6.59 0.67 5.00
C LYS A 107 -6.42 0.61 3.48
N GLY A 108 -6.72 1.70 2.76
CA GLY A 108 -6.52 1.77 1.30
C GLY A 108 -5.06 1.70 0.91
N TYR A 109 -4.18 2.41 1.63
CA TYR A 109 -2.74 2.30 1.45
C TYR A 109 -2.25 0.87 1.74
N LYS A 110 -2.62 0.30 2.90
CA LYS A 110 -2.22 -1.06 3.29
C LYS A 110 -2.68 -2.10 2.27
N ALA A 111 -3.94 -2.05 1.87
CA ALA A 111 -4.51 -2.95 0.87
C ALA A 111 -3.77 -2.90 -0.47
N LEU A 112 -3.42 -1.69 -0.93
CA LEU A 112 -2.66 -1.49 -2.17
C LEU A 112 -1.26 -2.12 -2.09
N GLN A 113 -0.54 -1.91 -0.97
CA GLN A 113 0.81 -2.45 -0.83
C GLN A 113 0.80 -3.99 -0.76
N LEU A 114 -0.20 -4.57 -0.10
CA LEU A 114 -0.39 -6.02 -0.07
C LEU A 114 -0.81 -6.58 -1.45
N HIS A 115 -1.63 -5.84 -2.20
CA HIS A 115 -1.92 -6.20 -3.60
C HIS A 115 -0.63 -6.23 -4.44
N ARG A 116 0.31 -5.31 -4.27
CA ARG A 116 1.59 -5.32 -4.99
C ARG A 116 2.40 -6.59 -4.73
N LEU A 117 2.39 -7.08 -3.48
CA LEU A 117 2.94 -8.41 -3.15
C LEU A 117 2.17 -9.52 -3.88
N GLY A 118 0.84 -9.51 -3.82
CA GLY A 118 -0.01 -10.49 -4.51
C GLY A 118 0.24 -10.52 -6.02
N HIS A 119 0.37 -9.34 -6.64
CA HIS A 119 0.70 -9.20 -8.07
C HIS A 119 2.08 -9.77 -8.41
N TRP A 120 3.09 -9.51 -7.58
CA TRP A 120 4.42 -10.07 -7.76
C TRP A 120 4.41 -11.59 -7.66
N LEU A 121 3.71 -12.18 -6.67
CA LEU A 121 3.51 -13.62 -6.53
C LEU A 121 2.81 -14.22 -7.75
N TRP A 122 1.77 -13.56 -8.27
CA TRP A 122 1.06 -13.96 -9.48
C TRP A 122 2.00 -14.07 -10.69
N ASN A 123 2.85 -13.07 -10.88
CA ASN A 123 3.84 -13.05 -11.96
C ASN A 123 4.96 -14.12 -11.78
N LYS A 124 5.19 -14.59 -10.54
CA LYS A 124 6.05 -15.74 -10.23
C LYS A 124 5.34 -17.09 -10.39
N LYS A 125 4.06 -17.09 -10.78
CA LYS A 125 3.18 -18.27 -10.86
C LYS A 125 2.94 -18.95 -9.50
N GLU A 126 3.15 -18.23 -8.41
CA GLU A 126 2.81 -18.64 -7.04
C GLU A 126 1.32 -18.31 -6.76
N TYR A 127 0.42 -18.85 -7.59
CA TYR A 127 -1.00 -18.47 -7.65
C TYR A 127 -1.73 -18.69 -6.34
N PHE A 128 -1.45 -19.79 -5.62
CA PHE A 128 -2.07 -20.05 -4.32
C PHE A 128 -1.78 -18.92 -3.33
N SER A 129 -0.52 -18.53 -3.18
CA SER A 129 -0.12 -17.45 -2.26
C SER A 129 -0.65 -16.09 -2.71
N ALA A 130 -0.74 -15.84 -4.02
CA ALA A 130 -1.33 -14.63 -4.58
C ALA A 130 -2.82 -14.52 -4.25
N LEU A 131 -3.60 -15.59 -4.46
CA LEU A 131 -5.03 -15.62 -4.15
C LEU A 131 -5.31 -15.61 -2.64
N ALA A 132 -4.47 -16.27 -1.85
CA ALA A 132 -4.55 -16.19 -0.38
C ALA A 132 -4.33 -14.76 0.11
N THR A 133 -3.36 -14.04 -0.47
CA THR A 133 -3.11 -12.62 -0.19
C THR A 133 -4.33 -11.77 -0.56
N GLN A 134 -4.91 -11.94 -1.75
CA GLN A 134 -6.14 -11.25 -2.18
C GLN A 134 -7.30 -11.49 -1.20
N SER A 135 -7.53 -12.75 -0.82
CA SER A 135 -8.62 -13.12 0.11
C SER A 135 -8.46 -12.42 1.47
N LEU A 136 -7.23 -12.35 2.00
CA LEU A 136 -6.95 -11.65 3.26
C LEU A 136 -7.15 -10.13 3.15
N ILE A 137 -6.75 -9.51 2.06
CA ILE A 137 -6.97 -8.09 1.81
C ILE A 137 -8.47 -7.80 1.78
N SER A 138 -9.24 -8.64 1.08
CA SER A 138 -10.70 -8.51 0.99
C SER A 138 -11.36 -8.66 2.37
N GLU A 139 -10.93 -9.62 3.18
CA GLU A 139 -11.46 -9.82 4.52
C GLU A 139 -11.11 -8.68 5.49
N LEU A 140 -9.85 -8.22 5.50
CA LEU A 140 -9.36 -7.24 6.46
C LEU A 140 -9.77 -5.81 6.11
N TYR A 141 -9.68 -5.45 4.83
CA TYR A 141 -9.80 -4.06 4.40
C TYR A 141 -11.04 -3.79 3.54
N GLN A 142 -11.80 -4.83 3.16
CA GLN A 142 -12.93 -4.74 2.23
C GLN A 142 -12.52 -4.17 0.87
N VAL A 143 -11.32 -4.55 0.43
CA VAL A 143 -10.74 -4.18 -0.87
C VAL A 143 -10.43 -5.47 -1.62
N ASP A 144 -11.04 -5.66 -2.77
CA ASP A 144 -10.87 -6.86 -3.59
C ASP A 144 -10.22 -6.48 -4.93
N ILE A 145 -8.92 -6.69 -5.04
CA ILE A 145 -8.16 -6.42 -6.27
C ILE A 145 -7.56 -7.73 -6.75
N HIS A 146 -7.95 -8.17 -7.95
CA HIS A 146 -7.42 -9.40 -8.52
C HIS A 146 -5.89 -9.30 -8.71
N PRO A 147 -5.09 -10.32 -8.33
CA PRO A 147 -3.62 -10.20 -8.37
C PRO A 147 -3.04 -10.08 -9.79
N SER A 148 -3.79 -10.41 -10.85
CA SER A 148 -3.34 -10.13 -12.22
C SER A 148 -3.49 -8.66 -12.63
N CYS A 149 -4.25 -7.84 -11.89
CA CYS A 149 -4.39 -6.42 -12.16
C CYS A 149 -3.03 -5.72 -12.06
N VAL A 150 -2.72 -4.88 -13.04
CA VAL A 150 -1.49 -4.07 -13.06
C VAL A 150 -1.81 -2.66 -12.58
N ILE A 151 -1.10 -2.21 -11.56
CA ILE A 151 -1.32 -0.87 -10.98
C ILE A 151 0.00 -0.10 -10.95
N GLY A 152 -0.01 1.10 -11.51
CA GLY A 152 1.10 2.05 -11.51
C GLY A 152 1.46 2.55 -10.10
N LYS A 153 2.17 3.64 -9.99
CA LYS A 153 2.64 4.26 -8.74
C LYS A 153 1.94 5.59 -8.48
N GLY A 154 2.08 6.08 -7.25
CA GLY A 154 1.42 7.33 -6.84
C GLY A 154 -0.10 7.18 -6.74
N ILE A 155 -0.55 6.05 -6.27
CA ILE A 155 -1.97 5.72 -6.14
C ILE A 155 -2.46 6.06 -4.74
N MET A 156 -3.61 6.70 -4.65
CA MET A 156 -4.36 6.89 -3.41
C MET A 156 -5.69 6.16 -3.51
N ILE A 157 -6.02 5.34 -2.51
CA ILE A 157 -7.34 4.72 -2.35
C ILE A 157 -7.94 5.27 -1.06
N ASP A 158 -8.82 6.26 -1.21
CA ASP A 158 -9.42 6.94 -0.07
C ASP A 158 -10.64 6.17 0.45
N HIS A 159 -10.74 6.04 1.79
CA HIS A 159 -11.75 5.24 2.51
C HIS A 159 -11.77 3.75 2.11
N ALA A 160 -11.49 3.40 0.90
CA ALA A 160 -11.26 2.08 0.32
C ALA A 160 -12.40 1.04 0.45
N THR A 161 -13.35 1.23 1.36
CA THR A 161 -14.44 0.26 1.58
C THR A 161 -15.17 -0.09 0.29
N ARG A 162 -15.30 -1.41 0.02
CA ARG A 162 -15.99 -1.95 -1.18
C ARG A 162 -15.35 -1.57 -2.52
N VAL A 163 -14.05 -1.33 -2.56
CA VAL A 163 -13.34 -1.22 -3.83
C VAL A 163 -13.16 -2.62 -4.41
N VAL A 164 -13.58 -2.80 -5.67
CA VAL A 164 -13.44 -4.06 -6.42
C VAL A 164 -12.76 -3.78 -7.75
N ILE A 165 -11.62 -4.43 -8.00
CA ILE A 165 -10.90 -4.32 -9.28
C ILE A 165 -10.64 -5.73 -9.79
N GLY A 166 -11.25 -6.05 -10.94
CA GLY A 166 -11.20 -7.37 -11.54
C GLY A 166 -9.87 -7.69 -12.22
N GLU A 167 -9.79 -8.91 -12.75
CA GLU A 167 -8.72 -9.29 -13.65
C GLU A 167 -8.77 -8.46 -14.95
N ARG A 168 -7.64 -8.40 -15.70
CA ARG A 168 -7.58 -7.68 -16.98
C ARG A 168 -7.85 -6.17 -16.86
N VAL A 169 -7.48 -5.58 -15.73
CA VAL A 169 -7.51 -4.14 -15.50
C VAL A 169 -6.06 -3.63 -15.44
N LEU A 170 -5.79 -2.57 -16.20
CA LEU A 170 -4.52 -1.83 -16.17
C LEU A 170 -4.82 -0.43 -15.62
N ILE A 171 -4.13 -0.06 -14.56
CA ILE A 171 -4.25 1.26 -13.93
C ILE A 171 -2.89 1.96 -14.04
N GLY A 172 -2.88 3.16 -14.60
CA GLY A 172 -1.70 4.00 -14.77
C GLY A 172 -1.17 4.63 -13.48
N ASP A 173 -0.34 5.64 -13.64
CA ASP A 173 0.29 6.36 -12.53
C ASP A 173 -0.62 7.51 -12.02
N ASN A 174 -0.43 7.91 -10.75
CA ASN A 174 -1.08 9.09 -10.14
C ASN A 174 -2.61 9.02 -10.11
N ILE A 175 -3.18 7.88 -9.81
CA ILE A 175 -4.63 7.67 -9.72
C ILE A 175 -5.11 7.92 -8.29
N SER A 176 -6.32 8.48 -8.17
CA SER A 176 -7.06 8.54 -6.91
C SER A 176 -8.40 7.83 -7.07
N LEU A 177 -8.67 6.88 -6.16
CA LEU A 177 -9.91 6.11 -6.11
C LEU A 177 -10.62 6.38 -4.78
N LEU A 178 -11.93 6.54 -4.81
CA LEU A 178 -12.75 6.56 -3.60
C LEU A 178 -13.30 5.16 -3.29
N HIS A 179 -13.99 5.07 -2.15
CA HIS A 179 -14.72 3.86 -1.74
C HIS A 179 -15.80 3.46 -2.77
N SER A 180 -16.24 2.21 -2.71
CA SER A 180 -17.31 1.65 -3.56
C SER A 180 -17.06 1.71 -5.07
N VAL A 181 -15.84 2.00 -5.50
CA VAL A 181 -15.47 1.95 -6.92
C VAL A 181 -15.36 0.50 -7.37
N THR A 182 -16.02 0.17 -8.48
CA THR A 182 -15.93 -1.15 -9.13
C THR A 182 -15.40 -0.99 -10.56
N ILE A 183 -14.29 -1.65 -10.86
CA ILE A 183 -13.66 -1.67 -12.20
C ILE A 183 -13.55 -3.12 -12.63
N MET A 184 -14.40 -3.54 -13.55
CA MET A 184 -14.43 -4.91 -14.04
C MET A 184 -14.68 -4.95 -15.55
N ALA A 185 -13.97 -5.82 -16.26
CA ALA A 185 -14.23 -6.06 -17.67
C ALA A 185 -15.60 -6.74 -17.83
N PRO A 186 -16.49 -6.26 -18.74
CA PRO A 186 -17.82 -6.83 -18.94
C PRO A 186 -17.79 -8.22 -19.58
N LYS A 187 -16.70 -8.55 -20.29
CA LYS A 187 -16.46 -9.87 -20.88
C LYS A 187 -15.04 -10.33 -20.58
N VAL A 188 -14.82 -11.65 -20.61
CA VAL A 188 -13.51 -12.25 -20.30
C VAL A 188 -12.40 -11.78 -21.27
N GLU A 189 -12.73 -11.50 -22.51
CA GLU A 189 -11.79 -10.99 -23.53
C GLU A 189 -11.47 -9.50 -23.43
N ASP A 190 -12.28 -8.70 -22.73
CA ASP A 190 -12.12 -7.26 -22.64
C ASP A 190 -10.96 -6.89 -21.73
N LEU A 191 -10.32 -5.76 -22.03
CA LEU A 191 -9.27 -5.12 -21.24
C LEU A 191 -9.74 -3.72 -20.85
N ILE A 192 -9.71 -3.42 -19.56
CA ILE A 192 -9.97 -2.07 -19.06
C ILE A 192 -8.64 -1.35 -18.84
N VAL A 193 -8.51 -0.16 -19.36
CA VAL A 193 -7.34 0.70 -19.14
C VAL A 193 -7.79 2.01 -18.50
N ILE A 194 -7.24 2.33 -17.35
CA ILE A 194 -7.34 3.64 -16.71
C ILE A 194 -6.01 4.35 -16.93
N GLU A 195 -6.02 5.43 -17.66
CA GLU A 195 -4.82 6.21 -17.97
C GLU A 195 -4.30 6.98 -16.75
N ASP A 196 -3.13 7.60 -16.88
CA ASP A 196 -2.50 8.36 -15.78
C ASP A 196 -3.33 9.58 -15.35
N ASN A 197 -3.18 9.99 -14.09
CA ASN A 197 -3.74 11.23 -13.52
C ASN A 197 -5.29 11.26 -13.50
N VAL A 198 -5.94 10.14 -13.31
CA VAL A 198 -7.41 10.02 -13.22
C VAL A 198 -7.88 10.01 -11.77
N LEU A 199 -8.99 10.70 -11.51
CA LEU A 199 -9.75 10.65 -10.26
C LEU A 199 -11.07 9.93 -10.51
N ILE A 200 -11.33 8.84 -9.76
CA ILE A 200 -12.57 8.07 -9.83
C ILE A 200 -13.31 8.22 -8.50
N LEU A 201 -14.47 8.86 -8.56
CA LEU A 201 -15.35 9.04 -7.41
C LEU A 201 -16.31 7.86 -7.26
N SER A 202 -16.87 7.70 -6.07
CA SER A 202 -17.89 6.70 -5.75
C SER A 202 -19.28 7.09 -6.28
#